data_d01da1a530650a9d0c173c64a3fffe1b
#
_entry.id   d01da1a530650a9d0c173c64a3fffe1b
#
_cell.length_a   1.000
_cell.length_b   1.000
_cell.length_c   1.000
_cell.angle_alpha   90.00
_cell.angle_beta   90.00
_cell.angle_gamma   90.00
#
_symmetry.space_group_name_H-M   'P 1'
#
loop_
_entity.id
_entity.type
_entity.pdbx_description
1 polymer ?
#
loop_
_entity_poly.entity_id
_entity_poly.type
_entity_poly.pdbx_seq_one_letter_code
_entity_poly.pdbx_strand_id
1 'polypeptide(L)'
;MRHHLFACLLMMAASTHATERSIDKEVIVPAPVETVWQDWTSKAGIESFFAPEAEIDPRVGGAFHIHMDPYGEPGMKGADDMRYMALQPPRMLSFDWNAPPSLPEARQQRTFVVVRLFDLDGRSTRVTLHQTGWGDGGEWDKTYAYFDRAWGNVLANLKKRHESGPRDWTEWREQLQRAHAAPPK
;
A
#
# COMPACT_ATOMS: atom_id res chain seq x y z
N MET A 1 63.65 29.36 21.84
CA MET A 1 62.79 28.79 20.74
C MET A 1 61.75 27.95 21.41
N ARG A 2 60.47 28.45 21.41
CA ARG A 2 59.30 27.76 22.03
C ARG A 2 58.43 27.27 20.90
N HIS A 3 58.34 25.94 20.74
CA HIS A 3 57.48 25.30 19.73
C HIS A 3 56.08 25.14 20.31
N HIS A 4 55.10 25.85 19.75
CA HIS A 4 53.69 25.64 20.06
C HIS A 4 53.17 24.53 19.12
N LEU A 5 52.87 23.35 19.67
CA LEU A 5 52.12 22.31 18.99
C LEU A 5 50.64 22.71 19.04
N PHE A 6 50.06 23.01 17.87
CA PHE A 6 48.63 23.17 17.69
C PHE A 6 48.01 21.78 17.46
N ALA A 7 47.37 21.24 18.47
CA ALA A 7 46.58 20.01 18.31
C ALA A 7 45.22 20.36 17.69
N CYS A 8 45.04 20.03 16.42
CA CYS A 8 43.75 20.15 15.73
C CYS A 8 42.83 18.99 16.15
N LEU A 9 41.87 19.27 17.02
CA LEU A 9 40.85 18.28 17.42
C LEU A 9 39.80 18.18 16.33
N LEU A 10 39.84 17.13 15.48
CA LEU A 10 38.80 16.82 14.50
C LEU A 10 37.59 16.27 15.24
N MET A 11 36.52 17.08 15.43
CA MET A 11 35.25 16.57 15.85
C MET A 11 34.60 15.86 14.67
N MET A 12 34.58 14.53 14.68
CA MET A 12 33.75 13.72 13.83
C MET A 12 32.29 13.86 14.32
N ALA A 13 31.47 14.65 13.61
CA ALA A 13 30.05 14.64 13.80
C ALA A 13 29.50 13.30 13.28
N ALA A 14 29.13 12.41 14.19
CA ALA A 14 28.40 11.21 13.87
C ALA A 14 26.99 11.64 13.39
N SER A 15 26.77 11.65 12.08
CA SER A 15 25.43 11.80 11.51
C SER A 15 24.62 10.57 11.91
N THR A 16 23.76 10.70 12.90
CA THR A 16 22.73 9.70 13.19
C THR A 16 21.71 9.77 12.05
N HIS A 17 21.90 8.90 11.05
CA HIS A 17 20.84 8.67 10.07
C HIS A 17 19.70 8.01 10.84
N ALA A 18 18.62 8.77 11.09
CA ALA A 18 17.38 8.17 11.52
C ALA A 18 16.97 7.16 10.45
N THR A 19 16.74 5.91 10.84
CA THR A 19 16.27 4.88 9.92
C THR A 19 14.93 5.35 9.34
N GLU A 20 14.85 5.46 8.01
CA GLU A 20 13.61 5.84 7.34
C GLU A 20 12.48 4.90 7.77
N ARG A 21 11.34 5.47 8.11
CA ARG A 21 10.15 4.71 8.52
C ARG A 21 9.65 3.90 7.32
N SER A 22 9.41 2.61 7.52
CA SER A 22 8.80 1.72 6.52
C SER A 22 7.74 0.82 7.13
N ILE A 23 6.83 0.33 6.30
CA ILE A 23 5.91 -0.77 6.65
C ILE A 23 6.31 -1.98 5.82
N ASP A 24 6.57 -3.10 6.50
CA ASP A 24 6.92 -4.36 5.89
C ASP A 24 5.91 -5.42 6.29
N LYS A 25 5.29 -6.07 5.30
CA LYS A 25 4.31 -7.15 5.49
C LYS A 25 4.64 -8.32 4.57
N GLU A 26 4.27 -9.51 5.01
CA GLU A 26 4.46 -10.73 4.25
C GLU A 26 3.31 -11.71 4.45
N VAL A 27 3.00 -12.48 3.41
CA VAL A 27 2.06 -13.60 3.48
C VAL A 27 2.47 -14.69 2.49
N ILE A 28 2.16 -15.94 2.82
CA ILE A 28 2.21 -17.06 1.88
C ILE A 28 0.80 -17.34 1.38
N VAL A 29 0.63 -17.24 0.06
CA VAL A 29 -0.64 -17.47 -0.67
C VAL A 29 -0.59 -18.85 -1.32
N PRO A 30 -1.59 -19.73 -1.12
CA PRO A 30 -1.62 -21.05 -1.73
C PRO A 30 -2.09 -21.00 -3.20
N ALA A 31 -1.30 -20.34 -4.05
CA ALA A 31 -1.55 -20.21 -5.48
C ALA A 31 -0.24 -19.97 -6.25
N PRO A 32 -0.16 -20.39 -7.54
CA PRO A 32 0.96 -20.10 -8.42
C PRO A 32 1.22 -18.59 -8.58
N VAL A 33 2.47 -18.21 -8.80
CA VAL A 33 2.88 -16.80 -8.87
C VAL A 33 2.16 -16.03 -10.00
N GLU A 34 1.88 -16.65 -11.12
CA GLU A 34 1.12 -16.07 -12.23
C GLU A 34 -0.32 -15.74 -11.82
N THR A 35 -0.94 -16.59 -11.02
CA THR A 35 -2.29 -16.36 -10.49
C THR A 35 -2.30 -15.18 -9.52
N VAL A 36 -1.35 -15.14 -8.60
CA VAL A 36 -1.21 -14.01 -7.66
C VAL A 36 -0.86 -12.72 -8.39
N TRP A 37 -0.07 -12.78 -9.46
CA TRP A 37 0.19 -11.65 -10.33
C TRP A 37 -1.11 -11.09 -10.94
N GLN A 38 -1.98 -11.96 -11.47
CA GLN A 38 -3.28 -11.53 -12.02
C GLN A 38 -4.20 -10.91 -10.96
N ASP A 39 -4.12 -11.36 -9.71
CA ASP A 39 -4.86 -10.73 -8.61
C ASP A 39 -4.48 -9.26 -8.40
N TRP A 40 -3.22 -8.91 -8.57
CA TRP A 40 -2.72 -7.55 -8.41
C TRP A 40 -2.80 -6.69 -9.67
N THR A 41 -3.01 -7.29 -10.83
CA THR A 41 -2.89 -6.61 -12.14
C THR A 41 -4.16 -6.69 -12.98
N SER A 42 -5.28 -7.11 -12.40
CA SER A 42 -6.58 -7.08 -13.06
C SER A 42 -7.66 -6.51 -12.14
N LYS A 43 -8.67 -5.88 -12.74
CA LYS A 43 -9.84 -5.38 -12.01
C LYS A 43 -10.50 -6.49 -11.19
N ALA A 44 -10.82 -7.61 -11.84
CA ALA A 44 -11.46 -8.74 -11.17
C ALA A 44 -10.59 -9.33 -10.04
N GLY A 45 -9.28 -9.34 -10.21
CA GLY A 45 -8.33 -9.75 -9.19
C GLY A 45 -8.41 -8.85 -7.98
N ILE A 46 -8.22 -7.54 -8.14
CA ILE A 46 -8.30 -6.55 -7.06
C ILE A 46 -9.66 -6.60 -6.35
N GLU A 47 -10.76 -6.68 -7.08
CA GLU A 47 -12.10 -6.74 -6.51
C GLU A 47 -12.38 -8.04 -5.75
N SER A 48 -11.59 -9.07 -5.98
CA SER A 48 -11.73 -10.35 -5.28
C SER A 48 -11.16 -10.35 -3.85
N PHE A 49 -10.30 -9.38 -3.47
CA PHE A 49 -9.68 -9.37 -2.14
C PHE A 49 -9.43 -7.98 -1.54
N PHE A 50 -9.19 -6.95 -2.37
CA PHE A 50 -8.69 -5.66 -1.90
C PHE A 50 -9.80 -4.64 -1.67
N ALA A 51 -10.64 -4.40 -2.67
CA ALA A 51 -11.67 -3.36 -2.65
C ALA A 51 -12.92 -3.76 -3.43
N PRO A 52 -14.09 -3.19 -3.11
CA PRO A 52 -15.34 -3.48 -3.83
C PRO A 52 -15.37 -2.96 -5.26
N GLU A 53 -14.51 -1.98 -5.61
CA GLU A 53 -14.41 -1.42 -6.95
C GLU A 53 -12.99 -0.97 -7.23
N ALA A 54 -12.54 -1.13 -8.47
CA ALA A 54 -11.20 -0.71 -8.91
C ALA A 54 -11.18 -0.30 -10.39
N GLU A 55 -10.21 0.57 -10.73
CA GLU A 55 -9.81 0.83 -12.12
C GLU A 55 -8.33 0.45 -12.27
N ILE A 56 -8.06 -0.52 -13.13
CA ILE A 56 -6.74 -1.16 -13.26
C ILE A 56 -6.29 -1.15 -14.72
N ASP A 57 -5.15 -0.51 -14.97
CA ASP A 57 -4.45 -0.49 -16.25
C ASP A 57 -2.98 -0.89 -16.00
N PRO A 58 -2.61 -2.19 -16.15
CA PRO A 58 -1.33 -2.74 -15.70
C PRO A 58 -0.17 -2.40 -16.64
N ARG A 59 0.11 -1.11 -16.79
CA ARG A 59 1.29 -0.55 -17.47
C ARG A 59 1.89 0.57 -16.64
N VAL A 60 3.16 0.86 -16.82
CA VAL A 60 3.82 1.99 -16.15
C VAL A 60 3.05 3.29 -16.43
N GLY A 61 2.68 4.01 -15.38
CA GLY A 61 1.84 5.20 -15.44
C GLY A 61 0.33 4.93 -15.61
N GLY A 62 -0.07 3.67 -15.79
CA GLY A 62 -1.49 3.27 -15.87
C GLY A 62 -2.19 3.30 -14.53
N ALA A 63 -3.51 3.28 -14.55
CA ALA A 63 -4.36 3.40 -13.37
C ALA A 63 -4.18 2.23 -12.39
N PHE A 64 -4.06 2.57 -11.11
CA PHE A 64 -4.19 1.65 -9.97
C PHE A 64 -5.13 2.29 -8.94
N HIS A 65 -6.38 2.55 -9.36
CA HIS A 65 -7.36 3.19 -8.50
C HIS A 65 -8.10 2.13 -7.68
N ILE A 66 -8.16 2.34 -6.38
CA ILE A 66 -8.74 1.40 -5.41
C ILE A 66 -9.86 2.13 -4.65
N HIS A 67 -11.10 1.80 -4.97
CA HIS A 67 -12.28 2.45 -4.41
C HIS A 67 -12.86 1.62 -3.27
N MET A 68 -12.49 1.98 -2.03
CA MET A 68 -13.03 1.37 -0.82
C MET A 68 -14.47 1.82 -0.56
N ASP A 69 -14.82 3.03 -0.98
CA ASP A 69 -16.16 3.61 -0.98
C ASP A 69 -16.58 4.02 -2.40
N PRO A 70 -17.22 3.12 -3.17
CA PRO A 70 -17.66 3.42 -4.54
C PRO A 70 -18.66 4.57 -4.65
N TYR A 71 -19.35 4.89 -3.55
CA TYR A 71 -20.39 5.94 -3.47
C TYR A 71 -19.84 7.30 -3.04
N GLY A 72 -18.57 7.36 -2.65
CA GLY A 72 -17.89 8.60 -2.26
C GLY A 72 -17.78 9.59 -3.42
N GLU A 73 -17.60 10.87 -3.07
CA GLU A 73 -17.33 11.93 -4.04
C GLU A 73 -16.06 11.64 -4.86
N PRO A 74 -15.95 12.15 -6.09
CA PRO A 74 -14.74 12.03 -6.88
C PRO A 74 -13.49 12.48 -6.10
N GLY A 75 -12.43 11.65 -6.10
CA GLY A 75 -11.22 11.89 -5.32
C GLY A 75 -11.30 11.48 -3.84
N MET A 76 -12.46 11.00 -3.37
CA MET A 76 -12.72 10.62 -1.98
C MET A 76 -13.14 9.15 -1.83
N LYS A 77 -13.05 8.35 -2.89
CA LYS A 77 -13.48 6.94 -2.90
C LYS A 77 -12.49 5.99 -2.24
N GLY A 78 -11.27 6.42 -2.01
CA GLY A 78 -10.21 5.59 -1.45
C GLY A 78 -8.83 6.04 -1.94
N ALA A 79 -8.13 5.19 -2.68
CA ALA A 79 -6.88 5.53 -3.36
C ALA A 79 -7.20 5.91 -4.81
N ASP A 80 -7.72 7.11 -4.98
CA ASP A 80 -8.00 7.71 -6.27
C ASP A 80 -6.71 8.22 -6.92
N ASP A 81 -6.62 8.19 -8.25
CA ASP A 81 -5.48 8.68 -9.05
C ASP A 81 -4.12 8.00 -8.79
N MET A 82 -4.09 6.83 -8.13
CA MET A 82 -2.86 6.07 -7.96
C MET A 82 -2.43 5.43 -9.28
N ARG A 83 -1.13 5.23 -9.45
CA ARG A 83 -0.57 4.71 -10.70
C ARG A 83 0.47 3.63 -10.45
N TYR A 84 0.55 2.69 -11.37
CA TYR A 84 1.70 1.78 -11.42
C TYR A 84 2.97 2.56 -11.73
N MET A 85 4.01 2.38 -10.92
CA MET A 85 5.32 3.01 -11.07
C MET A 85 6.32 2.10 -11.79
N ALA A 86 6.24 0.79 -11.51
CA ALA A 86 7.05 -0.22 -12.19
C ALA A 86 6.32 -1.57 -12.20
N LEU A 87 6.59 -2.37 -13.23
CA LEU A 87 6.05 -3.70 -13.43
C LEU A 87 7.13 -4.63 -13.96
N GLN A 88 7.35 -5.76 -13.29
CA GLN A 88 8.25 -6.85 -13.70
C GLN A 88 7.49 -8.18 -13.60
N PRO A 89 6.65 -8.51 -14.59
CA PRO A 89 5.83 -9.72 -14.54
C PRO A 89 6.66 -10.99 -14.43
N PRO A 90 6.23 -11.99 -13.66
CA PRO A 90 5.19 -11.95 -12.62
C PRO A 90 5.76 -11.68 -11.22
N ARG A 91 6.91 -10.98 -11.09
CA ARG A 91 7.74 -10.94 -9.89
C ARG A 91 7.61 -9.69 -9.04
N MET A 92 7.30 -8.54 -9.64
CA MET A 92 7.26 -7.28 -8.89
C MET A 92 6.35 -6.26 -9.55
N LEU A 93 5.60 -5.55 -8.74
CA LEU A 93 4.89 -4.33 -9.11
C LEU A 93 5.11 -3.27 -8.03
N SER A 94 5.04 -2.02 -8.44
CA SER A 94 5.05 -0.88 -7.52
C SER A 94 4.06 0.17 -7.97
N PHE A 95 3.51 0.90 -6.99
CA PHE A 95 2.55 1.97 -7.21
C PHE A 95 2.73 3.07 -6.17
N ASP A 96 2.32 4.29 -6.52
CA ASP A 96 2.21 5.36 -5.54
C ASP A 96 0.95 5.18 -4.69
N TRP A 97 0.94 5.78 -3.49
CA TRP A 97 -0.16 5.60 -2.55
C TRP A 97 -0.42 6.87 -1.74
N ASN A 98 -1.70 7.16 -1.45
CA ASN A 98 -2.09 8.31 -0.65
C ASN A 98 -2.74 7.91 0.69
N ALA A 99 -2.82 8.86 1.62
CA ALA A 99 -3.56 8.69 2.86
C ALA A 99 -5.08 8.57 2.61
N PRO A 100 -5.84 7.96 3.54
CA PRO A 100 -7.31 7.91 3.43
C PRO A 100 -7.92 9.31 3.44
N PRO A 101 -9.14 9.48 2.87
CA PRO A 101 -9.81 10.79 2.80
C PRO A 101 -9.97 11.53 4.14
N SER A 102 -10.01 10.79 5.25
CA SER A 102 -10.10 11.34 6.60
C SER A 102 -8.81 12.00 7.12
N LEU A 103 -7.70 11.93 6.36
CA LEU A 103 -6.39 12.51 6.69
C LEU A 103 -5.94 13.41 5.53
N PRO A 104 -6.60 14.57 5.33
CA PRO A 104 -6.46 15.39 4.13
C PRO A 104 -5.08 16.04 3.93
N GLU A 105 -4.35 16.35 5.01
CA GLU A 105 -3.01 16.95 4.91
C GLU A 105 -1.99 15.93 4.38
N ALA A 106 -1.94 14.74 4.98
CA ALA A 106 -1.08 13.66 4.53
C ALA A 106 -1.49 13.16 3.13
N ARG A 107 -2.79 13.21 2.78
CA ARG A 107 -3.32 12.80 1.48
C ARG A 107 -2.80 13.60 0.29
N GLN A 108 -2.36 14.85 0.50
CA GLN A 108 -1.76 15.70 -0.54
C GLN A 108 -0.39 15.19 -1.02
N GLN A 109 0.22 14.29 -0.27
CA GLN A 109 1.53 13.72 -0.58
C GLN A 109 1.40 12.24 -0.93
N ARG A 110 2.47 11.66 -1.45
CA ARG A 110 2.50 10.26 -1.86
C ARG A 110 3.53 9.47 -1.07
N THR A 111 3.17 8.25 -0.74
CA THR A 111 4.08 7.18 -0.35
C THR A 111 4.22 6.22 -1.52
N PHE A 112 5.15 5.27 -1.43
CA PHE A 112 5.43 4.31 -2.48
C PHE A 112 5.33 2.90 -1.93
N VAL A 113 4.64 2.04 -2.66
CA VAL A 113 4.46 0.64 -2.30
C VAL A 113 5.14 -0.24 -3.34
N VAL A 114 5.90 -1.23 -2.87
CA VAL A 114 6.49 -2.28 -3.69
C VAL A 114 5.94 -3.62 -3.22
N VAL A 115 5.32 -4.37 -4.13
CA VAL A 115 4.88 -5.74 -3.91
C VAL A 115 5.80 -6.67 -4.70
N ARG A 116 6.37 -7.69 -4.01
CA ARG A 116 7.20 -8.72 -4.65
C ARG A 116 6.57 -10.09 -4.47
N LEU A 117 6.63 -10.87 -5.53
CA LEU A 117 6.08 -12.21 -5.60
C LEU A 117 7.23 -13.22 -5.82
N PHE A 118 7.30 -14.20 -4.95
CA PHE A 118 8.32 -15.24 -5.01
C PHE A 118 7.63 -16.61 -5.13
N ASP A 119 7.84 -17.27 -6.25
CA ASP A 119 7.42 -18.66 -6.39
C ASP A 119 8.19 -19.54 -5.39
N LEU A 120 7.49 -20.35 -4.62
CA LEU A 120 8.09 -21.26 -3.63
C LEU A 120 8.22 -22.68 -4.17
N ASP A 121 7.19 -23.17 -4.88
CA ASP A 121 7.09 -24.57 -5.28
C ASP A 121 6.16 -24.79 -6.50
N GLY A 122 5.89 -23.75 -7.28
CA GLY A 122 4.93 -23.75 -8.40
C GLY A 122 3.46 -23.79 -7.97
N ARG A 123 3.16 -23.85 -6.67
CA ARG A 123 1.80 -23.91 -6.10
C ARG A 123 1.54 -22.90 -5.01
N SER A 124 2.59 -22.34 -4.46
CA SER A 124 2.54 -21.34 -3.38
C SER A 124 3.42 -20.16 -3.71
N THR A 125 2.95 -18.96 -3.38
CA THR A 125 3.65 -17.70 -3.60
C THR A 125 3.86 -16.98 -2.29
N ARG A 126 5.11 -16.59 -1.98
CA ARG A 126 5.41 -15.64 -0.92
C ARG A 126 5.25 -14.23 -1.50
N VAL A 127 4.37 -13.46 -0.87
CA VAL A 127 4.09 -12.05 -1.22
C VAL A 127 4.68 -11.17 -0.14
N THR A 128 5.56 -10.24 -0.50
CA THR A 128 6.05 -9.19 0.41
C THR A 128 5.54 -7.84 -0.05
N LEU A 129 5.19 -6.98 0.89
CA LEU A 129 4.79 -5.60 0.66
C LEU A 129 5.67 -4.68 1.48
N HIS A 130 6.30 -3.72 0.83
CA HIS A 130 7.11 -2.67 1.44
C HIS A 130 6.54 -1.31 1.08
N GLN A 131 6.27 -0.46 2.08
CA GLN A 131 5.80 0.92 1.88
C GLN A 131 6.76 1.90 2.56
N THR A 132 7.18 2.91 1.82
CA THR A 132 8.13 3.96 2.22
C THR A 132 7.69 5.34 1.73
N GLY A 133 8.47 6.40 2.06
CA GLY A 133 8.18 7.78 1.70
C GLY A 133 7.25 8.48 2.71
N TRP A 134 7.37 8.10 3.98
CA TRP A 134 6.58 8.67 5.07
C TRP A 134 7.11 10.05 5.49
N GLY A 135 6.18 10.98 5.75
CA GLY A 135 6.48 12.18 6.50
C GLY A 135 6.46 11.95 8.02
N ASP A 136 6.70 13.00 8.79
CA ASP A 136 6.81 12.96 10.25
C ASP A 136 5.72 13.78 10.94
N GLY A 137 5.24 13.27 12.06
CA GLY A 137 4.28 13.95 12.96
C GLY A 137 2.87 14.15 12.39
N GLY A 138 2.00 14.78 13.15
CA GLY A 138 0.65 15.18 12.73
C GLY A 138 -0.19 14.03 12.16
N GLU A 139 -0.70 14.21 10.94
CA GLU A 139 -1.48 13.18 10.24
C GLU A 139 -0.62 12.00 9.76
N TRP A 140 0.70 12.17 9.59
CA TRP A 140 1.58 11.11 9.14
C TRP A 140 1.66 9.96 10.13
N ASP A 141 1.67 10.22 11.43
CA ASP A 141 1.67 9.17 12.45
C ASP A 141 0.36 8.38 12.43
N LYS A 142 -0.76 9.06 12.21
CA LYS A 142 -2.08 8.42 12.06
C LYS A 142 -2.15 7.61 10.76
N THR A 143 -1.61 8.15 9.66
CA THR A 143 -1.55 7.47 8.36
C THR A 143 -0.70 6.20 8.44
N TYR A 144 0.46 6.28 9.07
CA TYR A 144 1.33 5.12 9.29
C TYR A 144 0.62 4.02 10.08
N ALA A 145 0.04 4.38 11.25
CA ALA A 145 -0.67 3.43 12.09
C ALA A 145 -1.91 2.83 11.39
N TYR A 146 -2.57 3.59 10.53
CA TYR A 146 -3.67 3.11 9.70
C TYR A 146 -3.19 2.05 8.71
N PHE A 147 -2.15 2.35 7.91
CA PHE A 147 -1.67 1.43 6.87
C PHE A 147 -0.92 0.23 7.43
N ASP A 148 -0.27 0.34 8.60
CA ASP A 148 0.33 -0.81 9.26
C ASP A 148 -0.70 -1.91 9.52
N ARG A 149 -1.93 -1.54 9.91
CA ARG A 149 -3.05 -2.48 10.06
C ARG A 149 -3.69 -2.86 8.73
N ALA A 150 -3.94 -1.87 7.87
CA ALA A 150 -4.68 -2.08 6.62
C ALA A 150 -3.97 -3.06 5.68
N TRP A 151 -2.66 -2.95 5.50
CA TRP A 151 -1.89 -3.87 4.66
C TRP A 151 -1.89 -5.30 5.19
N GLY A 152 -1.87 -5.49 6.50
CA GLY A 152 -2.05 -6.81 7.09
C GLY A 152 -3.39 -7.44 6.69
N ASN A 153 -4.47 -6.66 6.73
CA ASN A 153 -5.80 -7.11 6.32
C ASN A 153 -5.88 -7.40 4.80
N VAL A 154 -5.28 -6.56 3.96
CA VAL A 154 -5.24 -6.75 2.51
C VAL A 154 -4.54 -8.07 2.16
N LEU A 155 -3.36 -8.33 2.74
CA LEU A 155 -2.63 -9.56 2.48
C LEU A 155 -3.34 -10.81 3.06
N ALA A 156 -3.99 -10.68 4.21
CA ALA A 156 -4.82 -11.76 4.76
C ALA A 156 -6.02 -12.08 3.85
N ASN A 157 -6.67 -11.07 3.28
CA ASN A 157 -7.76 -11.25 2.32
C ASN A 157 -7.27 -11.89 1.02
N LEU A 158 -6.08 -11.51 0.51
CA LEU A 158 -5.47 -12.15 -0.64
C LEU A 158 -5.26 -13.65 -0.40
N LYS A 159 -4.72 -14.02 0.76
CA LYS A 159 -4.58 -15.44 1.14
C LYS A 159 -5.95 -16.13 1.21
N LYS A 160 -6.91 -15.53 1.92
CA LYS A 160 -8.25 -16.07 2.12
C LYS A 160 -8.98 -16.30 0.80
N ARG A 161 -8.80 -15.42 -0.20
CA ARG A 161 -9.36 -15.58 -1.54
C ARG A 161 -9.00 -16.93 -2.15
N HIS A 162 -7.77 -17.40 -1.96
CA HIS A 162 -7.29 -18.68 -2.48
C HIS A 162 -7.62 -19.88 -1.58
N GLU A 163 -8.00 -19.64 -0.33
CA GLU A 163 -8.43 -20.69 0.61
C GLU A 163 -9.94 -20.92 0.58
N SER A 164 -10.74 -19.87 0.37
CA SER A 164 -12.21 -19.93 0.51
C SER A 164 -13.00 -19.15 -0.55
N GLY A 165 -12.34 -18.66 -1.59
CA GLY A 165 -12.96 -17.92 -2.69
C GLY A 165 -12.93 -16.40 -2.54
N PRO A 166 -13.41 -15.67 -3.56
CA PRO A 166 -13.46 -14.21 -3.59
C PRO A 166 -14.22 -13.63 -2.39
N ARG A 167 -13.79 -12.44 -1.97
CA ARG A 167 -14.48 -11.70 -0.92
C ARG A 167 -15.85 -11.24 -1.41
N ASP A 168 -16.89 -11.51 -0.63
CA ASP A 168 -18.21 -10.92 -0.81
C ASP A 168 -18.24 -9.49 -0.23
N TRP A 169 -18.58 -8.52 -1.07
CA TRP A 169 -18.66 -7.11 -0.71
C TRP A 169 -20.09 -6.62 -0.46
N THR A 170 -21.10 -7.51 -0.45
CA THR A 170 -22.52 -7.15 -0.34
C THR A 170 -22.79 -6.37 0.94
N GLU A 171 -22.41 -6.91 2.10
CA GLU A 171 -22.61 -6.24 3.38
C GLU A 171 -21.86 -4.89 3.46
N TRP A 172 -20.63 -4.84 2.95
CA TRP A 172 -19.83 -3.61 2.91
C TRP A 172 -20.52 -2.52 2.07
N ARG A 173 -21.01 -2.86 0.88
CA ARG A 173 -21.73 -1.94 0.00
C ARG A 173 -23.03 -1.43 0.65
N GLU A 174 -23.78 -2.30 1.29
CA GLU A 174 -25.01 -1.91 2.00
C GLU A 174 -24.74 -0.97 3.19
N GLN A 175 -23.66 -1.21 3.94
CA GLN A 175 -23.26 -0.31 5.03
C GLN A 175 -22.90 1.08 4.52
N LEU A 176 -22.13 1.17 3.42
CA LEU A 176 -21.79 2.43 2.78
C LEU A 176 -23.03 3.16 2.25
N GLN A 177 -23.94 2.46 1.57
CA GLN A 177 -25.18 3.07 1.07
C GLN A 177 -26.01 3.66 2.21
N ARG A 178 -26.14 2.95 3.32
CA ARG A 178 -26.83 3.47 4.52
C ARG A 178 -26.12 4.71 5.09
N ALA A 179 -24.79 4.72 5.10
CA ALA A 179 -24.01 5.87 5.58
C ALA A 179 -24.20 7.10 4.69
N HIS A 180 -24.21 6.94 3.36
CA HIS A 180 -24.46 8.02 2.39
C HIS A 180 -25.90 8.51 2.37
N ALA A 181 -26.87 7.66 2.70
CA ALA A 181 -28.29 8.05 2.78
C ALA A 181 -28.66 8.77 4.09
N ALA A 182 -27.79 8.72 5.11
CA ALA A 182 -28.03 9.38 6.38
C ALA A 182 -27.87 10.92 6.25
N PRO A 183 -28.74 11.76 6.88
CA PRO A 183 -28.56 13.20 6.86
C PRO A 183 -27.24 13.58 7.52
N PRO A 184 -26.58 14.66 7.06
CA PRO A 184 -25.36 15.15 7.69
C PRO A 184 -25.63 15.52 9.16
N LYS A 185 -24.68 15.13 10.04
CA LYS A 185 -24.74 15.42 11.49
C LYS A 185 -24.38 16.87 11.79
#